data_40af090054ae0bbf6a12a72cba16b707
#
_entry.id   40af090054ae0bbf6a12a72cba16b707
#
_cell.length_a   1.000
_cell.length_b   1.000
_cell.length_c   1.000
_cell.angle_alpha   90.00
_cell.angle_beta   90.00
_cell.angle_gamma   90.00
#
_symmetry.space_group_name_H-M   'P 1'
#
loop_
_entity.id
_entity.type
_entity.pdbx_description
1 polymer ?
#
loop_
_entity_poly.entity_id
_entity_poly.type
_entity_poly.pdbx_seq_one_letter_code
_entity_poly.pdbx_strand_id
1 'polypeptide(L)'
;LRVFVMGDRAVNREPATEDDIEAMKVLLKEGVEAGAVGFSTSRTLVHRSADGNLVPTYKAATRELKSLGESLSGQKGHVFQLISDWEDPQDEFSILKEVSEKTGAKGTFTLLHLDNEPDLWEEQLSMVESAQSEGLDIRGQVLSRPVGMMMGIPSSMNPFYRRPSYMALDDLPWETRLERLKDPETKSAIL
;
A
#
# COMPACT_ATOMS: atom_id res chain seq x y z
N LEU A 1 8.29 -10.96 0.70
CA LEU A 1 8.43 -11.66 1.97
C LEU A 1 7.19 -12.48 2.30
N ARG A 2 5.98 -11.89 2.51
CA ARG A 2 4.76 -12.59 2.94
C ARG A 2 4.46 -13.83 2.10
N VAL A 3 4.43 -13.73 0.77
CA VAL A 3 4.12 -14.88 -0.11
C VAL A 3 5.18 -15.98 0.02
N PHE A 4 6.44 -15.60 0.17
CA PHE A 4 7.54 -16.57 0.31
C PHE A 4 7.44 -17.38 1.62
N VAL A 5 7.08 -16.71 2.71
CA VAL A 5 7.00 -17.35 4.04
C VAL A 5 5.66 -18.04 4.27
N MET A 6 4.55 -17.39 3.90
CA MET A 6 3.20 -17.82 4.26
C MET A 6 2.48 -18.57 3.13
N GLY A 7 3.01 -18.55 1.87
CA GLY A 7 2.37 -19.20 0.73
C GLY A 7 0.94 -18.70 0.48
N ASP A 8 0.00 -19.64 0.30
CA ASP A 8 -1.41 -19.35 0.02
C ASP A 8 -2.09 -18.53 1.12
N ARG A 9 -1.65 -18.66 2.37
CA ARG A 9 -2.16 -17.83 3.47
C ARG A 9 -1.92 -16.33 3.21
N ALA A 10 -0.76 -15.97 2.65
CA ALA A 10 -0.48 -14.58 2.27
C ALA A 10 -1.36 -14.13 1.10
N VAL A 11 -1.55 -14.99 0.08
CA VAL A 11 -2.43 -14.70 -1.07
C VAL A 11 -3.87 -14.47 -0.60
N ASN A 12 -4.32 -15.23 0.39
CA ASN A 12 -5.62 -15.07 1.03
C ASN A 12 -5.68 -13.91 2.04
N ARG A 13 -4.57 -13.19 2.23
CA ARG A 13 -4.44 -12.04 3.15
C ARG A 13 -4.72 -12.41 4.62
N GLU A 14 -4.40 -13.66 5.00
CA GLU A 14 -4.50 -14.08 6.40
C GLU A 14 -3.49 -13.32 7.27
N PRO A 15 -3.79 -13.08 8.55
CA PRO A 15 -2.83 -12.49 9.47
C PRO A 15 -1.56 -13.33 9.59
N ALA A 16 -0.40 -12.67 9.65
CA ALA A 16 0.87 -13.34 9.96
C ALA A 16 0.90 -13.76 11.44
N THR A 17 1.39 -14.96 11.70
CA THR A 17 1.72 -15.41 13.06
C THR A 17 3.06 -14.81 13.51
N GLU A 18 3.41 -14.96 14.79
CA GLU A 18 4.73 -14.54 15.28
C GLU A 18 5.86 -15.29 14.55
N ASP A 19 5.70 -16.59 14.32
CA ASP A 19 6.69 -17.39 13.59
C ASP A 19 6.86 -16.92 12.14
N ASP A 20 5.75 -16.53 11.46
CA ASP A 20 5.80 -15.94 10.12
C ASP A 20 6.59 -14.61 10.13
N ILE A 21 6.32 -13.76 11.13
CA ILE A 21 7.00 -12.47 11.28
C ILE A 21 8.50 -12.67 11.51
N GLU A 22 8.89 -13.58 12.41
CA GLU A 22 10.31 -13.87 12.66
C GLU A 22 11.01 -14.45 11.41
N ALA A 23 10.36 -15.35 10.69
CA ALA A 23 10.90 -15.85 9.41
C ALA A 23 11.07 -14.75 8.36
N MET A 24 10.11 -13.82 8.25
CA MET A 24 10.21 -12.66 7.36
C MET A 24 11.34 -11.70 7.79
N LYS A 25 11.56 -11.50 9.09
CA LYS A 25 12.65 -10.67 9.63
C LYS A 25 14.02 -11.23 9.26
N VAL A 26 14.20 -12.55 9.36
CA VAL A 26 15.45 -13.20 8.95
C VAL A 26 15.73 -12.92 7.48
N LEU A 27 14.76 -13.14 6.59
CA LEU A 27 14.91 -12.88 5.15
C LEU A 27 15.17 -11.40 4.84
N LEU A 28 14.50 -10.49 5.55
CA LEU A 28 14.73 -9.06 5.37
C LEU A 28 16.15 -8.68 5.77
N LYS A 29 16.64 -9.21 6.90
CA LYS A 29 17.99 -8.98 7.37
C LYS A 29 19.03 -9.51 6.38
N GLU A 30 18.86 -10.74 5.87
CA GLU A 30 19.72 -11.30 4.82
C GLU A 30 19.73 -10.43 3.57
N GLY A 31 18.56 -9.92 3.15
CA GLY A 31 18.46 -9.01 2.01
C GLY A 31 19.21 -7.70 2.22
N VAL A 32 19.11 -7.12 3.41
CA VAL A 32 19.83 -5.89 3.79
C VAL A 32 21.34 -6.14 3.85
N GLU A 33 21.78 -7.24 4.45
CA GLU A 33 23.20 -7.66 4.48
C GLU A 33 23.75 -7.91 3.08
N ALA A 34 22.92 -8.39 2.16
CA ALA A 34 23.26 -8.56 0.74
C ALA A 34 23.28 -7.25 -0.08
N GLY A 35 22.91 -6.12 0.54
CA GLY A 35 22.98 -4.79 -0.08
C GLY A 35 21.64 -4.17 -0.47
N ALA A 36 20.51 -4.68 0.00
CA ALA A 36 19.23 -4.01 -0.17
C ALA A 36 19.23 -2.67 0.60
N VAL A 37 18.67 -1.62 -0.04
CA VAL A 37 18.65 -0.27 0.54
C VAL A 37 17.59 -0.09 1.63
N GLY A 38 16.68 -1.05 1.79
CA GLY A 38 15.62 -0.96 2.78
C GLY A 38 14.45 -1.87 2.50
N PHE A 39 13.31 -1.54 3.08
CA PHE A 39 12.06 -2.29 2.98
C PHE A 39 10.92 -1.41 2.50
N SER A 40 10.16 -1.89 1.53
CA SER A 40 8.97 -1.21 1.00
C SER A 40 7.75 -2.10 1.11
N THR A 41 6.62 -1.51 1.47
CA THR A 41 5.34 -2.22 1.59
C THR A 41 4.16 -1.39 1.09
N SER A 42 3.05 -2.09 0.83
CA SER A 42 1.85 -1.49 0.27
C SER A 42 0.60 -1.96 1.00
N ARG A 43 -0.22 -0.99 1.47
CA ARG A 43 -1.53 -1.17 2.10
C ARG A 43 -2.58 -0.32 1.35
N THR A 44 -2.60 -0.38 0.02
CA THR A 44 -3.55 0.41 -0.78
C THR A 44 -4.42 -0.46 -1.67
N LEU A 45 -5.68 -0.07 -1.84
CA LEU A 45 -6.65 -0.64 -2.77
C LEU A 45 -6.24 -0.51 -4.24
N VAL A 46 -5.34 0.44 -4.53
CA VAL A 46 -4.88 0.70 -5.91
C VAL A 46 -3.95 -0.41 -6.41
N HIS A 47 -3.19 -1.03 -5.52
CA HIS A 47 -2.28 -2.12 -5.89
C HIS A 47 -3.03 -3.45 -5.96
N ARG A 48 -3.03 -4.03 -7.16
CA ARG A 48 -3.73 -5.28 -7.48
C ARG A 48 -2.76 -6.31 -8.07
N SER A 49 -3.06 -7.59 -7.85
CA SER A 49 -2.44 -8.68 -8.58
C SER A 49 -2.94 -8.73 -10.04
N ALA A 50 -2.31 -9.55 -10.88
CA ALA A 50 -2.67 -9.65 -12.29
C ALA A 50 -4.12 -10.11 -12.55
N ASP A 51 -4.69 -10.87 -11.61
CA ASP A 51 -6.07 -11.34 -11.58
C ASP A 51 -7.05 -10.36 -10.90
N GLY A 52 -6.61 -9.12 -10.62
CA GLY A 52 -7.44 -8.05 -10.05
C GLY A 52 -7.65 -8.11 -8.53
N ASN A 53 -7.12 -9.12 -7.85
CA ASN A 53 -7.24 -9.22 -6.40
C ASN A 53 -6.33 -8.22 -5.66
N LEU A 54 -6.68 -7.89 -4.42
CA LEU A 54 -5.84 -7.09 -3.54
C LEU A 54 -4.49 -7.78 -3.29
N VAL A 55 -3.41 -7.01 -3.28
CA VAL A 55 -2.08 -7.55 -2.98
C VAL A 55 -2.00 -8.20 -1.59
N PRO A 56 -1.13 -9.20 -1.38
CA PRO A 56 -1.01 -9.93 -0.11
C PRO A 56 -0.72 -9.04 1.11
N THR A 57 -0.11 -7.89 0.92
CA THR A 57 0.26 -6.95 1.98
C THR A 57 -0.86 -6.00 2.40
N TYR A 58 -1.97 -5.94 1.67
CA TYR A 58 -3.05 -4.97 1.92
C TYR A 58 -3.57 -5.01 3.36
N LYS A 59 -3.70 -6.20 3.95
CA LYS A 59 -4.13 -6.40 5.35
C LYS A 59 -2.98 -6.72 6.31
N ALA A 60 -1.74 -6.42 5.94
CA ALA A 60 -0.62 -6.59 6.86
C ALA A 60 -0.84 -5.73 8.11
N ALA A 61 -0.79 -6.34 9.28
CA ALA A 61 -1.04 -5.65 10.53
C ALA A 61 0.06 -4.62 10.84
N THR A 62 -0.31 -3.52 11.48
CA THR A 62 0.63 -2.48 11.93
C THR A 62 1.79 -3.08 12.73
N ARG A 63 1.52 -4.01 13.66
CA ARG A 63 2.55 -4.71 14.44
C ARG A 63 3.53 -5.51 13.57
N GLU A 64 3.05 -6.16 12.50
CA GLU A 64 3.89 -6.90 11.56
C GLU A 64 4.88 -5.95 10.87
N LEU A 65 4.38 -4.83 10.34
CA LEU A 65 5.21 -3.86 9.63
C LEU A 65 6.24 -3.19 10.54
N LYS A 66 5.86 -2.85 11.78
CA LYS A 66 6.79 -2.34 12.79
C LYS A 66 7.88 -3.36 13.11
N SER A 67 7.52 -4.62 13.35
CA SER A 67 8.49 -5.70 13.62
C SER A 67 9.44 -5.94 12.44
N LEU A 68 8.94 -5.94 11.20
CA LEU A 68 9.80 -6.05 10.02
C LEU A 68 10.75 -4.85 9.89
N GLY A 69 10.25 -3.64 10.15
CA GLY A 69 11.05 -2.43 10.12
C GLY A 69 12.24 -2.47 11.10
N GLU A 70 12.11 -3.14 12.25
CA GLU A 70 13.20 -3.32 13.21
C GLU A 70 14.43 -4.05 12.64
N SER A 71 14.24 -4.85 11.58
CA SER A 71 15.35 -5.52 10.88
C SER A 71 16.26 -4.54 10.10
N LEU A 72 15.88 -3.27 9.98
CA LEU A 72 16.70 -2.22 9.38
C LEU A 72 17.72 -1.62 10.35
N SER A 73 17.79 -2.13 11.60
CA SER A 73 18.72 -1.67 12.63
C SER A 73 20.18 -1.95 12.26
N GLY A 74 21.07 -1.09 12.74
CA GLY A 74 22.54 -1.34 12.72
C GLY A 74 23.29 -0.78 11.52
N GLN A 75 22.63 -0.32 10.48
CA GLN A 75 23.27 0.34 9.35
C GLN A 75 22.61 1.69 9.04
N LYS A 76 23.42 2.73 8.89
CA LYS A 76 22.90 4.06 8.56
C LYS A 76 22.46 4.13 7.09
N GLY A 77 21.32 4.76 6.85
CA GLY A 77 20.87 5.09 5.51
C GLY A 77 19.81 4.15 4.92
N HIS A 78 19.41 3.10 5.63
CA HIS A 78 18.29 2.28 5.21
C HIS A 78 16.99 3.09 5.15
N VAL A 79 16.09 2.67 4.26
CA VAL A 79 14.82 3.34 4.02
C VAL A 79 13.68 2.36 4.31
N PHE A 80 12.70 2.82 5.08
CA PHE A 80 11.40 2.18 5.22
C PHE A 80 10.37 2.98 4.41
N GLN A 81 9.76 2.36 3.40
CA GLN A 81 8.81 3.02 2.53
C GLN A 81 7.43 2.40 2.66
N LEU A 82 6.41 3.24 2.84
CA LEU A 82 5.01 2.86 2.95
C LEU A 82 4.17 3.53 1.87
N ILE A 83 3.32 2.74 1.20
CA ILE A 83 2.16 3.24 0.47
C ILE A 83 0.92 2.74 1.20
N SER A 84 0.01 3.65 1.55
CA SER A 84 -1.23 3.33 2.25
C SER A 84 -2.39 4.18 1.73
N ASP A 85 -3.62 3.72 1.98
CA ASP A 85 -4.84 4.51 1.75
C ASP A 85 -5.12 5.49 2.90
N TRP A 86 -4.35 5.44 3.99
CA TRP A 86 -4.46 6.34 5.14
C TRP A 86 -5.83 6.34 5.81
N GLU A 87 -6.49 5.18 5.89
CA GLU A 87 -7.79 5.05 6.57
C GLU A 87 -7.73 5.50 8.05
N ASP A 88 -6.60 5.28 8.71
CA ASP A 88 -6.24 5.85 10.02
C ASP A 88 -4.86 6.51 9.91
N PRO A 89 -4.80 7.84 9.64
CA PRO A 89 -3.54 8.54 9.44
C PRO A 89 -2.56 8.42 10.61
N GLN A 90 -3.06 8.38 11.84
CA GLN A 90 -2.22 8.27 13.05
C GLN A 90 -1.60 6.87 13.18
N ASP A 91 -2.38 5.80 12.95
CA ASP A 91 -1.86 4.42 12.97
C ASP A 91 -0.84 4.20 11.85
N GLU A 92 -1.15 4.64 10.63
CA GLU A 92 -0.26 4.51 9.47
C GLU A 92 1.05 5.27 9.66
N PHE A 93 1.00 6.50 10.16
CA PHE A 93 2.20 7.29 10.42
C PHE A 93 3.02 6.72 11.59
N SER A 94 2.35 6.11 12.57
CA SER A 94 3.03 5.48 13.72
C SER A 94 4.00 4.39 13.29
N ILE A 95 3.73 3.71 12.16
CA ILE A 95 4.64 2.67 11.62
C ILE A 95 5.97 3.31 11.22
N LEU A 96 5.92 4.39 10.43
CA LEU A 96 7.12 5.11 9.99
C LEU A 96 7.88 5.70 11.18
N LYS A 97 7.15 6.32 12.11
CA LYS A 97 7.74 6.98 13.28
C LYS A 97 8.48 5.97 14.16
N GLU A 98 7.81 4.90 14.60
CA GLU A 98 8.43 3.91 15.49
C GLU A 98 9.61 3.18 14.83
N VAL A 99 9.51 2.84 13.53
CA VAL A 99 10.65 2.23 12.83
C VAL A 99 11.83 3.19 12.79
N SER A 100 11.61 4.47 12.46
CA SER A 100 12.67 5.48 12.42
C SER A 100 13.30 5.70 13.80
N GLU A 101 12.48 5.81 14.87
CA GLU A 101 12.95 5.97 16.25
C GLU A 101 13.83 4.81 16.70
N LYS A 102 13.40 3.57 16.45
CA LYS A 102 14.09 2.37 16.92
C LYS A 102 15.36 2.03 16.15
N THR A 103 15.39 2.38 14.86
CA THR A 103 16.44 1.87 13.95
C THR A 103 17.33 2.95 13.35
N GLY A 104 16.89 4.21 13.35
CA GLY A 104 17.53 5.29 12.60
C GLY A 104 17.31 5.19 11.08
N ALA A 105 16.44 4.29 10.63
CA ALA A 105 16.06 4.22 9.21
C ALA A 105 15.27 5.47 8.79
N LYS A 106 15.43 5.87 7.54
CA LYS A 106 14.65 6.97 6.96
C LYS A 106 13.26 6.47 6.62
N GLY A 107 12.25 7.19 7.09
CA GLY A 107 10.85 6.93 6.74
C GLY A 107 10.47 7.67 5.45
N THR A 108 9.73 7.01 4.55
CA THR A 108 9.15 7.71 3.40
C THR A 108 7.80 7.12 3.00
N PHE A 109 6.92 7.94 2.48
CA PHE A 109 5.60 7.54 2.02
C PHE A 109 5.13 8.42 0.87
N THR A 110 4.13 7.96 0.11
CA THR A 110 3.53 8.76 -0.96
C THR A 110 2.54 9.75 -0.36
N LEU A 111 2.82 11.05 -0.52
CA LEU A 111 1.97 12.16 -0.08
C LEU A 111 1.23 12.70 -1.31
N LEU A 112 -0.09 12.60 -1.29
CA LEU A 112 -0.95 13.02 -2.39
C LEU A 112 -2.06 13.93 -1.89
N HIS A 113 -2.45 14.90 -2.71
CA HIS A 113 -3.72 15.59 -2.57
C HIS A 113 -4.81 14.75 -3.25
N LEU A 114 -5.83 14.36 -2.50
CA LEU A 114 -6.94 13.55 -2.98
C LEU A 114 -8.23 14.35 -2.95
N ASP A 115 -9.00 14.32 -4.05
CA ASP A 115 -10.25 15.09 -4.18
C ASP A 115 -11.33 14.69 -3.15
N ASN A 116 -11.33 13.42 -2.75
CA ASN A 116 -12.26 12.88 -1.74
C ASN A 116 -11.82 13.14 -0.30
N GLU A 117 -10.56 13.51 -0.07
CA GLU A 117 -9.95 13.80 1.23
C GLU A 117 -9.02 15.01 1.09
N PRO A 118 -9.60 16.20 0.87
CA PRO A 118 -8.84 17.39 0.47
C PRO A 118 -7.86 17.89 1.52
N ASP A 119 -8.09 17.59 2.80
CA ASP A 119 -7.30 18.09 3.93
C ASP A 119 -6.26 17.05 4.44
N LEU A 120 -6.32 15.80 3.98
CA LEU A 120 -5.44 14.72 4.46
C LEU A 120 -3.95 15.05 4.27
N TRP A 121 -3.58 15.68 3.18
CA TRP A 121 -2.18 16.02 2.91
C TRP A 121 -1.62 17.05 3.91
N GLU A 122 -2.44 17.96 4.43
CA GLU A 122 -2.04 18.93 5.47
C GLU A 122 -1.78 18.22 6.80
N GLU A 123 -2.64 17.27 7.19
CA GLU A 123 -2.43 16.44 8.36
C GLU A 123 -1.14 15.62 8.23
N GLN A 124 -0.93 14.97 7.09
CA GLN A 124 0.28 14.20 6.81
C GLN A 124 1.54 15.08 6.88
N LEU A 125 1.50 16.28 6.31
CA LEU A 125 2.62 17.23 6.35
C LEU A 125 2.91 17.67 7.78
N SER A 126 1.89 17.98 8.57
CA SER A 126 2.05 18.33 9.99
C SER A 126 2.71 17.21 10.80
N MET A 127 2.33 15.94 10.55
CA MET A 127 2.99 14.80 11.19
C MET A 127 4.46 14.67 10.78
N VAL A 128 4.80 14.93 9.52
CA VAL A 128 6.18 14.95 9.04
C VAL A 128 6.99 16.06 9.73
N GLU A 129 6.46 17.27 9.81
CA GLU A 129 7.11 18.41 10.46
C GLU A 129 7.35 18.13 11.96
N SER A 130 6.37 17.53 12.65
CA SER A 130 6.51 17.11 14.04
C SER A 130 7.64 16.08 14.18
N ALA A 131 7.64 15.01 13.39
CA ALA A 131 8.67 13.98 13.43
C ALA A 131 10.07 14.54 13.13
N GLN A 132 10.19 15.46 12.16
CA GLN A 132 11.46 16.13 11.85
C GLN A 132 11.94 17.02 13.00
N SER A 133 11.04 17.70 13.71
CA SER A 133 11.39 18.46 14.90
C SER A 133 11.93 17.60 16.05
N GLU A 134 11.54 16.33 16.08
CA GLU A 134 12.06 15.30 16.99
C GLU A 134 13.38 14.65 16.49
N GLY A 135 13.88 15.05 15.31
CA GLY A 135 15.13 14.56 14.73
C GLY A 135 14.99 13.32 13.84
N LEU A 136 13.77 12.92 13.50
CA LEU A 136 13.52 11.78 12.62
C LEU A 136 13.57 12.20 11.15
N ASP A 137 14.24 11.41 10.29
CA ASP A 137 14.31 11.65 8.84
C ASP A 137 13.12 10.97 8.14
N ILE A 138 11.93 11.55 8.29
CA ILE A 138 10.70 11.11 7.60
C ILE A 138 10.31 12.13 6.55
N ARG A 139 9.96 11.67 5.34
CA ARG A 139 9.66 12.52 4.19
C ARG A 139 8.47 12.01 3.37
N GLY A 140 7.56 12.92 3.01
CA GLY A 140 6.53 12.67 2.01
C GLY A 140 7.11 12.77 0.59
N GLN A 141 6.80 11.80 -0.26
CA GLN A 141 7.13 11.82 -1.69
C GLN A 141 5.95 12.41 -2.46
N VAL A 142 6.18 13.56 -3.08
CA VAL A 142 5.21 14.20 -3.96
C VAL A 142 5.59 14.01 -5.42
N LEU A 143 4.60 13.89 -6.28
CA LEU A 143 4.82 13.81 -7.72
C LEU A 143 5.15 15.19 -8.29
N SER A 144 6.12 15.23 -9.19
CA SER A 144 6.52 16.47 -9.88
C SER A 144 5.52 16.93 -10.95
N ARG A 145 4.47 16.15 -11.18
CA ARG A 145 3.40 16.41 -12.16
C ARG A 145 2.09 15.80 -11.65
N PRO A 146 0.93 16.22 -12.19
CA PRO A 146 -0.35 15.56 -11.89
C PRO A 146 -0.28 14.05 -12.12
N VAL A 147 -0.93 13.28 -11.24
CA VAL A 147 -1.02 11.83 -11.39
C VAL A 147 -1.78 11.51 -12.68
N GLY A 148 -1.09 10.85 -13.61
CA GLY A 148 -1.70 10.32 -14.83
C GLY A 148 -1.87 8.82 -14.72
N MET A 149 -3.07 8.33 -14.93
CA MET A 149 -3.39 6.90 -14.90
C MET A 149 -4.04 6.48 -16.20
N MET A 150 -3.47 5.47 -16.88
CA MET A 150 -4.17 4.84 -18.00
C MET A 150 -5.20 3.86 -17.44
N MET A 151 -6.46 4.11 -17.78
CA MET A 151 -7.57 3.27 -17.36
C MET A 151 -8.23 2.64 -18.58
N GLY A 152 -8.76 1.44 -18.41
CA GLY A 152 -9.52 0.74 -19.46
C GLY A 152 -10.48 -0.25 -18.84
N ILE A 153 -11.59 -0.53 -19.51
CA ILE A 153 -12.59 -1.48 -19.02
C ILE A 153 -12.00 -2.87 -18.74
N PRO A 154 -11.02 -3.38 -19.54
CA PRO A 154 -10.36 -4.65 -19.22
C PRO A 154 -9.34 -4.56 -18.07
N SER A 155 -9.00 -3.35 -17.62
CA SER A 155 -8.03 -3.16 -16.54
C SER A 155 -8.67 -3.42 -15.20
N SER A 156 -7.84 -3.75 -14.21
CA SER A 156 -8.25 -3.89 -12.81
C SER A 156 -8.79 -2.59 -12.20
N MET A 157 -8.56 -1.46 -12.86
CA MET A 157 -9.04 -0.15 -12.45
C MET A 157 -9.59 0.64 -13.64
N ASN A 158 -10.78 1.19 -13.48
CA ASN A 158 -11.43 2.07 -14.46
C ASN A 158 -12.39 3.03 -13.74
N PRO A 159 -12.92 4.08 -14.41
CA PRO A 159 -13.78 5.08 -13.76
C PRO A 159 -15.05 4.54 -13.10
N PHE A 160 -15.48 3.33 -13.46
CA PHE A 160 -16.73 2.73 -13.00
C PHE A 160 -16.54 1.66 -11.92
N TYR A 161 -15.31 1.29 -11.57
CA TYR A 161 -15.01 0.11 -10.77
C TYR A 161 -15.67 0.09 -9.39
N ARG A 162 -16.16 1.23 -8.88
CA ARG A 162 -16.91 1.33 -7.61
C ARG A 162 -18.44 1.42 -7.80
N ARG A 163 -18.92 1.45 -9.03
CA ARG A 163 -20.36 1.49 -9.30
C ARG A 163 -20.96 0.10 -9.14
N PRO A 164 -21.98 -0.09 -8.25
CA PRO A 164 -22.57 -1.42 -8.03
C PRO A 164 -23.09 -2.08 -9.32
N SER A 165 -23.69 -1.29 -10.21
CA SER A 165 -24.18 -1.75 -11.52
C SER A 165 -23.05 -2.20 -12.47
N TYR A 166 -21.85 -1.64 -12.36
CA TYR A 166 -20.67 -2.09 -13.08
C TYR A 166 -20.08 -3.36 -12.44
N MET A 167 -19.94 -3.37 -11.11
CA MET A 167 -19.40 -4.52 -10.36
C MET A 167 -20.23 -5.79 -10.57
N ALA A 168 -21.55 -5.66 -10.77
CA ALA A 168 -22.43 -6.79 -11.09
C ALA A 168 -22.08 -7.49 -12.42
N LEU A 169 -21.22 -6.89 -13.24
CA LEU A 169 -20.76 -7.46 -14.51
C LEU A 169 -19.38 -8.13 -14.39
N ASP A 170 -18.70 -8.04 -13.24
CA ASP A 170 -17.30 -8.46 -13.12
C ASP A 170 -17.08 -9.95 -13.33
N ASP A 171 -18.04 -10.79 -12.93
CA ASP A 171 -17.95 -12.24 -13.07
C ASP A 171 -18.34 -12.74 -14.47
N LEU A 172 -18.79 -11.85 -15.38
CA LEU A 172 -19.18 -12.23 -16.73
C LEU A 172 -17.94 -12.41 -17.63
N PRO A 173 -17.98 -13.40 -18.55
CA PRO A 173 -17.02 -13.50 -19.63
C PRO A 173 -16.91 -12.17 -20.40
N TRP A 174 -15.69 -11.86 -20.88
CA TRP A 174 -15.40 -10.55 -21.47
C TRP A 174 -16.35 -10.15 -22.61
N GLU A 175 -16.66 -11.07 -23.52
CA GLU A 175 -17.57 -10.83 -24.63
C GLU A 175 -18.98 -10.49 -24.13
N THR A 176 -19.46 -11.24 -23.14
CA THR A 176 -20.78 -11.01 -22.53
C THR A 176 -20.81 -9.66 -21.80
N ARG A 177 -19.72 -9.33 -21.06
CA ARG A 177 -19.57 -8.03 -20.39
C ARG A 177 -19.64 -6.89 -21.41
N LEU A 178 -18.93 -6.99 -22.54
CA LEU A 178 -18.95 -5.99 -23.60
C LEU A 178 -20.37 -5.77 -24.18
N GLU A 179 -21.12 -6.85 -24.45
CA GLU A 179 -22.47 -6.74 -24.92
C GLU A 179 -23.39 -6.07 -23.88
N ARG A 180 -23.23 -6.40 -22.59
CA ARG A 180 -24.01 -5.74 -21.54
C ARG A 180 -23.67 -4.25 -21.42
N LEU A 181 -22.39 -3.87 -21.56
CA LEU A 181 -21.98 -2.47 -21.54
C LEU A 181 -22.47 -1.63 -22.72
N LYS A 182 -22.84 -2.27 -23.84
CA LYS A 182 -23.46 -1.61 -24.98
C LYS A 182 -24.96 -1.37 -24.77
N ASP A 183 -25.59 -2.13 -23.88
CA ASP A 183 -27.02 -2.00 -23.60
C ASP A 183 -27.33 -0.63 -22.94
N PRO A 184 -28.32 0.12 -23.50
CA PRO A 184 -28.63 1.47 -23.00
C PRO A 184 -29.07 1.53 -21.53
N GLU A 185 -29.82 0.51 -21.05
CA GLU A 185 -30.28 0.47 -19.66
C GLU A 185 -29.10 0.26 -18.72
N THR A 186 -28.23 -0.70 -19.03
CA THR A 186 -26.97 -0.96 -18.27
C THR A 186 -26.08 0.28 -18.27
N LYS A 187 -25.91 0.92 -19.42
CA LYS A 187 -25.13 2.17 -19.52
C LYS A 187 -25.72 3.26 -18.63
N SER A 188 -27.02 3.46 -18.67
CA SER A 188 -27.70 4.48 -17.83
C SER A 188 -27.57 4.18 -16.32
N ALA A 189 -27.54 2.91 -15.95
CA ALA A 189 -27.38 2.51 -14.55
C ALA A 189 -25.94 2.70 -14.03
N ILE A 190 -24.95 2.70 -14.92
CA ILE A 190 -23.52 2.89 -14.56
C ILE A 190 -23.15 4.37 -14.47
N LEU A 191 -23.67 5.21 -15.37
CA LEU A 191 -23.41 6.66 -15.44
C LEU A 191 -24.20 7.45 -14.42
#